data_5cc39de55dc801442d601ef56b4e5e57
#
_entry.id   5cc39de55dc801442d601ef56b4e5e57
#
_cell.length_a   1.000
_cell.length_b   1.000
_cell.length_c   1.000
_cell.angle_alpha   90.00
_cell.angle_beta   90.00
_cell.angle_gamma   90.00
#
_symmetry.space_group_name_H-M   'P 1'
#
loop_
_entity.id
_entity.type
_entity.pdbx_description
1 polymer ?
#
loop_
_entity_poly.entity_id
_entity_poly.type
_entity_poly.pdbx_seq_one_letter_code
_entity_poly.pdbx_strand_id
1 'polypeptide(L)'
;MTQVTLTRQNKKGKAVNGTITFPIGERTYSYPTIENADFIIPAGTYPLNRTWSPKFKRLLPIIEEVPEREGIRIHTGTKPEHSTGCVLVNPMAAANLDIMFNYIKKYTEDEKVQIEIKDVI
;
A
#
# COMPACT_ATOMS: atom_id res chain seq x y z
N MET A 1 -14.11 5.14 -8.99
CA MET A 1 -13.30 4.48 -7.96
C MET A 1 -11.95 4.06 -8.53
N THR A 2 -10.89 4.28 -7.79
CA THR A 2 -9.53 3.87 -8.19
C THR A 2 -9.14 2.59 -7.47
N GLN A 3 -8.62 1.61 -8.22
CA GLN A 3 -8.21 0.33 -7.70
C GLN A 3 -6.69 0.23 -7.63
N VAL A 4 -6.19 -0.08 -6.44
CA VAL A 4 -4.78 -0.46 -6.21
C VAL A 4 -4.78 -1.95 -5.92
N THR A 5 -3.82 -2.69 -6.48
CA THR A 5 -3.73 -4.13 -6.27
C THR A 5 -2.37 -4.47 -5.68
N LEU A 6 -2.37 -5.24 -4.59
CA LEU A 6 -1.17 -5.82 -4.01
C LEU A 6 -1.26 -7.33 -4.18
N THR A 7 -0.34 -7.88 -4.96
CA THR A 7 -0.27 -9.32 -5.19
C THR A 7 0.94 -9.89 -4.44
N ARG A 8 0.69 -10.73 -3.45
CA ARG A 8 1.74 -11.41 -2.69
C ARG A 8 2.21 -12.62 -3.47
N GLN A 9 3.49 -12.69 -3.80
CA GLN A 9 4.02 -13.65 -4.76
C GLN A 9 4.89 -14.73 -4.16
N ASN A 10 5.65 -14.42 -3.10
CA ASN A 10 6.46 -15.43 -2.44
C ASN A 10 6.76 -15.04 -0.99
N LYS A 11 7.20 -16.02 -0.22
CA LYS A 11 7.63 -15.83 1.16
C LYS A 11 9.03 -16.39 1.31
N LYS A 12 9.94 -15.59 1.87
CA LYS A 12 11.30 -16.01 2.15
C LYS A 12 11.65 -15.56 3.57
N GLY A 13 11.73 -16.51 4.50
CA GLY A 13 11.89 -16.19 5.91
C GLY A 13 10.70 -15.37 6.40
N LYS A 14 10.96 -14.23 6.99
CA LYS A 14 9.90 -13.30 7.45
C LYS A 14 9.40 -12.36 6.37
N ALA A 15 10.06 -12.33 5.21
CA ALA A 15 9.69 -11.42 4.14
C ALA A 15 8.62 -12.05 3.26
N VAL A 16 7.48 -11.37 3.13
CA VAL A 16 6.49 -11.66 2.10
C VAL A 16 6.69 -10.65 0.99
N ASN A 17 7.12 -11.14 -0.17
CA ASN A 17 7.41 -10.29 -1.32
C ASN A 17 6.21 -10.26 -2.26
N GLY A 18 5.90 -9.09 -2.75
CA GLY A 18 4.77 -8.90 -3.66
C GLY A 18 5.02 -7.77 -4.63
N THR A 19 3.96 -7.42 -5.35
CA THR A 19 3.94 -6.32 -6.31
C THR A 19 2.70 -5.48 -6.07
N ILE A 20 2.88 -4.17 -5.93
CA ILE A 20 1.78 -3.22 -5.88
C ILE A 20 1.62 -2.58 -7.24
N THR A 21 0.38 -2.52 -7.73
CA THR A 21 0.05 -1.99 -9.04
C THR A 21 -1.05 -0.95 -8.89
N PHE A 22 -0.88 0.21 -9.51
CA PHE A 22 -1.85 1.29 -9.40
C PHE A 22 -1.80 2.20 -10.64
N PRO A 23 -2.92 2.89 -10.95
CA PRO A 23 -2.97 3.79 -12.09
C PRO A 23 -2.61 5.22 -11.70
N ILE A 24 -2.02 5.94 -12.65
CA ILE A 24 -1.99 7.41 -12.63
C ILE A 24 -2.47 7.84 -14.01
N GLY A 25 -3.71 8.33 -14.08
CA GLY A 25 -4.35 8.60 -15.36
C GLY A 25 -4.52 7.32 -16.17
N GLU A 26 -4.00 7.30 -17.38
CA GLU A 26 -4.08 6.16 -18.29
C GLU A 26 -2.88 5.22 -18.16
N ARG A 27 -1.91 5.56 -17.33
CA ARG A 27 -0.72 4.72 -17.13
C ARG A 27 -0.85 3.86 -15.89
N THR A 28 -0.25 2.69 -15.93
CA THR A 28 -0.19 1.74 -14.82
C THR A 28 1.24 1.59 -14.36
N TYR A 29 1.43 1.61 -13.05
CA TYR A 29 2.73 1.48 -12.41
C TYR A 29 2.75 0.26 -11.50
N SER A 30 3.87 -0.44 -11.47
CA SER A 30 4.07 -1.60 -10.61
C SER A 30 5.41 -1.52 -9.92
N TYR A 31 5.42 -1.85 -8.62
CA TYR A 31 6.62 -1.80 -7.79
C TYR A 31 6.66 -2.98 -6.82
N PRO A 32 7.86 -3.43 -6.43
CA PRO A 32 7.98 -4.49 -5.44
C PRO A 32 7.53 -4.02 -4.08
N THR A 33 7.02 -4.97 -3.28
CA THR A 33 6.62 -4.73 -1.90
C THR A 33 7.24 -5.75 -0.97
N ILE A 34 7.37 -5.37 0.31
CA ILE A 34 7.81 -6.27 1.38
C ILE A 34 6.82 -6.11 2.53
N GLU A 35 6.37 -7.24 3.06
CA GLU A 35 5.59 -7.28 4.29
C GLU A 35 6.26 -8.24 5.27
N ASN A 36 5.96 -8.07 6.58
CA ASN A 36 6.46 -8.96 7.60
C ASN A 36 5.44 -10.07 7.84
N ALA A 37 5.84 -11.32 7.60
CA ALA A 37 4.97 -12.48 7.73
C ALA A 37 4.39 -12.64 9.13
N ASP A 38 5.10 -12.18 10.17
CA ASP A 38 4.65 -12.29 11.57
C ASP A 38 3.49 -11.33 11.90
N PHE A 39 3.30 -10.28 11.08
CA PHE A 39 2.30 -9.23 11.34
C PHE A 39 1.40 -8.97 10.14
N ILE A 40 1.45 -9.83 9.14
CA ILE A 40 0.77 -9.60 7.86
C ILE A 40 -0.75 -9.48 8.05
N ILE A 41 -1.36 -8.53 7.37
CA ILE A 41 -2.81 -8.37 7.40
C ILE A 41 -3.49 -9.37 6.45
N PRO A 42 -4.76 -9.71 6.70
CA PRO A 42 -5.46 -10.67 5.82
C PRO A 42 -5.60 -10.16 4.38
N ALA A 43 -5.57 -11.07 3.42
CA ALA A 43 -5.96 -10.76 2.06
C ALA A 43 -7.42 -10.28 2.04
N GLY A 44 -7.76 -9.42 1.10
CA GLY A 44 -9.08 -8.82 1.00
C GLY A 44 -9.03 -7.45 0.35
N THR A 45 -10.18 -6.78 0.36
CA THR A 45 -10.29 -5.43 -0.21
C THR A 45 -10.56 -4.43 0.91
N TYR A 46 -9.80 -3.36 0.91
CA TYR A 46 -9.83 -2.35 1.97
C TYR A 46 -9.91 -0.94 1.37
N PRO A 47 -10.55 0.00 2.07
CA PRO A 47 -10.40 1.42 1.70
C PRO A 47 -8.94 1.84 1.82
N LEU A 48 -8.48 2.65 0.87
CA LEU A 48 -7.14 3.22 0.89
C LEU A 48 -7.26 4.74 0.82
N ASN A 49 -6.78 5.42 1.84
CA ASN A 49 -6.79 6.87 1.89
C ASN A 49 -5.38 7.40 2.11
N ARG A 50 -5.23 8.72 2.09
CA ARG A 50 -3.96 9.37 2.41
C ARG A 50 -4.22 10.34 3.56
N THR A 51 -3.55 10.11 4.69
CA THR A 51 -3.69 10.92 5.88
C THR A 51 -2.34 11.27 6.48
N TRP A 52 -2.33 12.25 7.37
CA TRP A 52 -1.12 12.62 8.10
C TRP A 52 -0.69 11.48 9.03
N SER A 53 0.58 11.13 8.98
CA SER A 53 1.19 10.17 9.89
C SER A 53 1.97 10.91 10.98
N PRO A 54 1.53 10.82 12.24
CA PRO A 54 2.29 11.43 13.34
C PRO A 54 3.69 10.84 13.49
N LYS A 55 3.83 9.54 13.22
CA LYS A 55 5.10 8.83 13.33
C LYS A 55 6.10 9.29 12.28
N PHE A 56 5.68 9.40 11.03
CA PHE A 56 6.56 9.75 9.91
C PHE A 56 6.51 11.24 9.58
N LYS A 57 5.62 12.01 10.20
CA LYS A 57 5.47 13.47 10.03
C LYS A 57 5.29 13.86 8.56
N ARG A 58 4.42 13.14 7.86
CA ARG A 58 4.10 13.38 6.46
C ARG A 58 2.77 12.69 6.11
N LEU A 59 2.21 13.08 4.97
CA LEU A 59 1.06 12.39 4.41
C LEU A 59 1.51 11.04 3.85
N LEU A 60 0.81 9.98 4.22
CA LEU A 60 1.10 8.62 3.75
C LEU A 60 -0.21 7.87 3.51
N PRO A 61 -0.21 6.92 2.56
CA PRO A 61 -1.36 6.04 2.37
C PRO A 61 -1.65 5.27 3.66
N ILE A 62 -2.93 5.09 3.95
CA ILE A 62 -3.40 4.30 5.08
C ILE A 62 -4.43 3.29 4.58
N ILE A 63 -4.26 2.03 4.97
CA ILE A 63 -5.19 0.94 4.67
C ILE A 63 -6.16 0.88 5.85
N GLU A 64 -7.44 1.16 5.58
CA GLU A 64 -8.45 1.28 6.63
C GLU A 64 -9.30 0.02 6.75
N GLU A 65 -10.05 -0.08 7.84
CA GLU A 65 -10.97 -1.19 8.11
C GLU A 65 -10.30 -2.56 8.16
N VAL A 66 -9.02 -2.59 8.52
CA VAL A 66 -8.31 -3.86 8.75
C VAL A 66 -8.79 -4.42 10.09
N PRO A 67 -9.28 -5.67 10.13
CA PRO A 67 -9.78 -6.26 11.38
C PRO A 67 -8.76 -6.18 12.52
N GLU A 68 -9.19 -5.62 13.64
CA GLU A 68 -8.40 -5.53 14.89
C GLU A 68 -7.09 -4.76 14.77
N ARG A 69 -6.90 -3.99 13.70
CA ARG A 69 -5.66 -3.25 13.44
C ARG A 69 -5.97 -1.81 13.05
N GLU A 70 -5.09 -0.91 13.46
CA GLU A 70 -5.12 0.50 13.08
C GLU A 70 -3.73 0.96 12.67
N GLY A 71 -3.66 2.04 11.90
CA GLY A 71 -2.38 2.62 11.49
C GLY A 71 -1.59 1.80 10.50
N ILE A 72 -2.24 0.92 9.75
CA ILE A 72 -1.58 0.14 8.70
C ILE A 72 -1.38 1.04 7.49
N ARG A 73 -0.12 1.33 7.18
CA ARG A 73 0.23 2.26 6.11
C ARG A 73 1.11 1.63 5.05
N ILE A 74 1.27 2.34 3.95
CA ILE A 74 2.27 2.04 2.94
C ILE A 74 3.37 3.07 3.11
N HIS A 75 4.59 2.61 3.41
CA HIS A 75 5.73 3.52 3.58
C HIS A 75 7.03 2.86 3.12
N THR A 76 8.11 3.63 3.09
CA THR A 76 9.39 3.10 2.62
C THR A 76 10.03 2.18 3.66
N GLY A 77 10.70 1.15 3.16
CA GLY A 77 11.47 0.22 3.97
C GLY A 77 12.11 -0.84 3.09
N THR A 78 13.16 -1.48 3.61
CA THR A 78 13.96 -2.43 2.85
C THR A 78 14.04 -3.81 3.49
N LYS A 79 13.54 -3.97 4.70
CA LYS A 79 13.60 -5.23 5.45
C LYS A 79 12.26 -5.49 6.13
N PRO A 80 11.83 -6.76 6.27
CA PRO A 80 10.57 -7.05 6.95
C PRO A 80 10.53 -6.51 8.38
N GLU A 81 11.67 -6.39 9.06
CA GLU A 81 11.75 -5.83 10.42
C GLU A 81 11.32 -4.37 10.49
N HIS A 82 11.27 -3.66 9.37
CA HIS A 82 10.76 -2.29 9.31
C HIS A 82 9.22 -2.22 9.34
N SER A 83 8.55 -3.37 9.42
CA SER A 83 7.09 -3.44 9.38
C SER A 83 6.53 -4.25 10.54
N THR A 84 5.45 -3.74 11.15
CA THR A 84 4.59 -4.49 12.07
C THR A 84 3.17 -4.60 11.48
N GLY A 85 3.10 -4.75 10.16
CA GLY A 85 1.84 -4.87 9.41
C GLY A 85 1.78 -3.95 8.19
N CYS A 86 2.58 -2.89 8.15
CA CYS A 86 2.62 -1.96 7.03
C CYS A 86 3.20 -2.61 5.77
N VAL A 87 2.78 -2.11 4.62
CA VAL A 87 3.35 -2.51 3.32
C VAL A 87 4.55 -1.62 3.03
N LEU A 88 5.71 -2.24 2.84
CA LEU A 88 6.95 -1.53 2.56
C LEU A 88 7.19 -1.45 1.06
N VAL A 89 7.55 -0.26 0.60
CA VAL A 89 7.83 0.01 -0.82
C VAL A 89 9.15 0.78 -0.95
N ASN A 90 9.68 0.86 -2.18
CA ASN A 90 10.84 1.71 -2.43
C ASN A 90 10.43 3.18 -2.55
N PRO A 91 11.41 4.12 -2.50
CA PRO A 91 11.08 5.55 -2.59
C PRO A 91 10.36 5.97 -3.86
N MET A 92 10.64 5.33 -4.98
CA MET A 92 9.96 5.63 -6.25
C MET A 92 8.47 5.29 -6.16
N ALA A 93 8.14 4.14 -5.60
CA ALA A 93 6.75 3.73 -5.40
C ALA A 93 6.03 4.69 -4.44
N ALA A 94 6.68 5.08 -3.36
CA ALA A 94 6.09 6.04 -2.40
C ALA A 94 5.78 7.37 -3.08
N ALA A 95 6.71 7.88 -3.89
CA ALA A 95 6.52 9.13 -4.62
C ALA A 95 5.37 9.03 -5.61
N ASN A 96 5.30 7.93 -6.37
CA ASN A 96 4.24 7.74 -7.36
C ASN A 96 2.86 7.49 -6.74
N LEU A 97 2.79 6.84 -5.58
CA LEU A 97 1.53 6.73 -4.85
C LEU A 97 1.01 8.12 -4.43
N ASP A 98 1.90 8.99 -3.99
CA ASP A 98 1.52 10.36 -3.65
C ASP A 98 1.02 11.12 -4.88
N ILE A 99 1.68 10.95 -6.01
CA ILE A 99 1.26 11.54 -7.28
C ILE A 99 -0.12 10.99 -7.69
N MET A 100 -0.38 9.70 -7.50
CA MET A 100 -1.68 9.10 -7.77
C MET A 100 -2.79 9.80 -6.97
N PHE A 101 -2.60 9.99 -5.66
CA PHE A 101 -3.59 10.66 -4.83
C PHE A 101 -3.80 12.11 -5.26
N ASN A 102 -2.72 12.81 -5.60
CA ASN A 102 -2.82 14.19 -6.11
C ASN A 102 -3.60 14.24 -7.44
N TYR A 103 -3.35 13.29 -8.33
CA TYR A 103 -4.05 13.20 -9.60
C TYR A 103 -5.56 12.97 -9.40
N ILE A 104 -5.91 12.01 -8.53
CA ILE A 104 -7.31 11.70 -8.24
C ILE A 104 -8.03 12.93 -7.69
N LYS A 105 -7.41 13.61 -6.73
CA LYS A 105 -7.98 14.81 -6.14
C LYS A 105 -8.23 15.93 -7.17
N LYS A 106 -7.34 16.07 -8.14
CA LYS A 106 -7.40 17.14 -9.12
C LYS A 106 -8.36 16.84 -10.28
N TYR A 107 -8.41 15.59 -10.74
CA TYR A 107 -9.05 15.25 -12.00
C TYR A 107 -10.27 14.35 -11.90
N THR A 108 -10.66 13.90 -10.71
CA THR A 108 -11.83 13.05 -10.55
C THR A 108 -12.78 13.61 -9.51
N GLU A 109 -14.07 13.30 -9.66
CA GLU A 109 -15.10 13.65 -8.68
C GLU A 109 -15.26 12.53 -7.66
N ASP A 110 -15.06 11.29 -8.06
CA ASP A 110 -15.08 10.13 -7.18
C ASP A 110 -13.67 9.87 -6.66
N GLU A 111 -13.41 10.36 -5.45
CA GLU A 111 -12.10 10.25 -4.81
C GLU A 111 -11.88 8.95 -4.07
N LYS A 112 -12.79 7.98 -4.20
CA LYS A 112 -12.64 6.71 -3.50
C LYS A 112 -11.55 5.87 -4.11
N VAL A 113 -10.66 5.38 -3.24
CA VAL A 113 -9.57 4.47 -3.61
C VAL A 113 -9.70 3.24 -2.73
N GLN A 114 -9.49 2.08 -3.32
CA GLN A 114 -9.41 0.84 -2.56
C GLN A 114 -8.19 0.05 -2.98
N ILE A 115 -7.72 -0.78 -2.05
CA ILE A 115 -6.64 -1.72 -2.31
C ILE A 115 -7.16 -3.14 -2.17
N GLU A 116 -6.93 -3.95 -3.19
CA GLU A 116 -7.19 -5.38 -3.14
C GLU A 116 -5.88 -6.11 -2.90
N ILE A 117 -5.84 -6.92 -1.84
CA ILE A 117 -4.66 -7.71 -1.47
C ILE A 117 -4.95 -9.16 -1.79
N LYS A 118 -4.14 -9.74 -2.67
CA LYS A 118 -4.29 -11.10 -3.16
C LYS A 118 -3.10 -11.96 -2.75
N ASP A 119 -3.38 -13.16 -2.27
CA ASP A 119 -2.35 -14.17 -2.00
C ASP A 119 -2.30 -15.14 -3.18
N VAL A 120 -1.13 -15.24 -3.81
CA VAL A 120 -0.85 -16.24 -4.85
C VAL A 120 0.28 -17.19 -4.44
N ILE A 121 0.62 -17.18 -3.17
CA ILE A 121 1.60 -18.07 -2.56
C ILE A 121 0.94 -19.24 -1.86
#